data_65510cd9a9e503a13ab63c39e751c4f6
#
_entry.id   65510cd9a9e503a13ab63c39e751c4f6
#
_cell.length_a   1.000
_cell.length_b   1.000
_cell.length_c   1.000
_cell.angle_alpha   90.00
_cell.angle_beta   90.00
_cell.angle_gamma   90.00
#
_symmetry.space_group_name_H-M   'P 1'
#
loop_
_entity.id
_entity.type
_entity.pdbx_description
1 polymer ?
#
loop_
_entity_poly.entity_id
_entity_poly.type
_entity_poly.pdbx_seq_one_letter_code
_entity_poly.pdbx_strand_id
1 'polypeptide(L)'
;MTMRRNQIKDLLYFTFVDHAIFRALWSNTHKVAPNLWRSNHPTFARLKRMKQKGITHVLTLRGGTDGVPFEFEQDNCQRLGLKFTVIGLGSRDAAPKHRYIDLLDFFDAMDSPVLMHCKSGADRTSLAAAFYLIYKHGTPIREARKQLSPRYLHFKWTKSGILDFTLDEYERFVTANPDKDLRYYFEHVYDAGQLKSDFNAIRRAQGKSTIK
;
A
#
# COMPACT_ATOMS: atom_id res chain seq x y z
N MET A 1 -16.83 -30.99 2.79
CA MET A 1 -15.63 -30.71 1.97
C MET A 1 -14.43 -30.78 2.89
N THR A 2 -13.72 -31.92 2.90
CA THR A 2 -12.63 -32.22 3.84
C THR A 2 -11.39 -31.44 3.41
N MET A 3 -10.93 -30.49 4.21
CA MET A 3 -9.68 -29.77 3.96
C MET A 3 -8.50 -30.77 3.92
N ARG A 4 -7.68 -30.73 2.86
CA ARG A 4 -6.45 -31.52 2.78
C ARG A 4 -5.50 -31.14 3.93
N ARG A 5 -4.72 -32.10 4.45
CA ARG A 5 -3.81 -31.93 5.61
C ARG A 5 -2.85 -30.75 5.44
N ASN A 6 -2.46 -30.39 4.23
CA ASN A 6 -1.66 -29.21 3.92
C ASN A 6 -2.44 -27.89 4.11
N GLN A 7 -3.74 -27.85 3.73
CA GLN A 7 -4.57 -26.67 3.89
C GLN A 7 -4.78 -26.26 5.36
N ILE A 8 -4.79 -27.25 6.29
CA ILE A 8 -4.88 -26.97 7.74
C ILE A 8 -3.58 -26.34 8.24
N LYS A 9 -2.42 -26.86 7.82
CA LYS A 9 -1.11 -26.29 8.16
C LYS A 9 -0.97 -24.85 7.62
N ASP A 10 -1.40 -24.63 6.37
CA ASP A 10 -1.37 -23.34 5.69
C ASP A 10 -2.29 -22.34 6.38
N LEU A 11 -3.48 -22.77 6.81
CA LEU A 11 -4.41 -21.95 7.59
C LEU A 11 -3.85 -21.58 8.96
N LEU A 12 -3.21 -22.53 9.67
CA LEU A 12 -2.54 -22.27 10.93
C LEU A 12 -1.37 -21.32 10.77
N TYR A 13 -0.52 -21.51 9.75
CA TYR A 13 0.56 -20.61 9.40
C TYR A 13 0.04 -19.18 9.14
N PHE A 14 -0.98 -19.04 8.28
CA PHE A 14 -1.60 -17.77 7.98
C PHE A 14 -2.19 -17.09 9.22
N THR A 15 -2.86 -17.88 10.08
CA THR A 15 -3.53 -17.34 11.27
C THR A 15 -2.55 -16.87 12.33
N PHE A 16 -1.51 -17.66 12.62
CA PHE A 16 -0.60 -17.40 13.74
C PHE A 16 0.71 -16.75 13.31
N VAL A 17 1.34 -17.19 12.22
CA VAL A 17 2.66 -16.69 11.79
C VAL A 17 2.51 -15.37 11.02
N ASP A 18 1.48 -15.22 10.15
CA ASP A 18 1.20 -13.96 9.49
C ASP A 18 0.37 -12.98 10.36
N HIS A 19 0.12 -13.32 11.64
CA HIS A 19 -0.63 -12.50 12.61
C HIS A 19 -2.04 -12.13 12.15
N ALA A 20 -2.72 -12.99 11.40
CA ALA A 20 -4.06 -12.73 10.86
C ALA A 20 -5.10 -12.49 11.96
N ILE A 21 -4.95 -13.14 13.11
CA ILE A 21 -5.86 -12.99 14.25
C ILE A 21 -5.89 -11.55 14.78
N PHE A 22 -4.74 -10.88 14.89
CA PHE A 22 -4.69 -9.47 15.32
C PHE A 22 -5.29 -8.53 14.27
N ARG A 23 -5.18 -8.87 12.97
CA ARG A 23 -5.78 -8.09 11.88
C ARG A 23 -7.30 -8.25 11.80
N ALA A 24 -7.86 -9.31 12.38
CA ALA A 24 -9.31 -9.46 12.52
C ALA A 24 -9.88 -8.45 13.54
N LEU A 25 -9.16 -8.19 14.62
CA LEU A 25 -9.54 -7.23 15.67
C LEU A 25 -9.27 -5.78 15.24
N TRP A 26 -8.17 -5.52 14.50
CA TRP A 26 -7.81 -4.18 13.99
C TRP A 26 -7.85 -4.15 12.47
N SER A 27 -8.86 -3.53 11.90
CA SER A 27 -9.08 -3.56 10.45
C SER A 27 -8.32 -2.51 9.67
N ASN A 28 -7.98 -1.39 10.30
CA ASN A 28 -7.45 -0.19 9.64
C ASN A 28 -8.25 0.20 8.38
N THR A 29 -9.58 -0.03 8.42
CA THR A 29 -10.47 0.17 7.28
C THR A 29 -11.07 1.57 7.33
N HIS A 30 -10.76 2.37 6.33
CA HIS A 30 -11.22 3.76 6.21
C HIS A 30 -11.54 4.09 4.75
N LYS A 31 -12.47 5.00 4.54
CA LYS A 31 -12.72 5.59 3.23
C LYS A 31 -11.69 6.70 2.98
N VAL A 32 -11.00 6.63 1.85
CA VAL A 32 -10.00 7.63 1.42
C VAL A 32 -10.68 8.69 0.55
N ALA A 33 -11.49 8.24 -0.39
CA ALA A 33 -12.23 9.05 -1.35
C ALA A 33 -13.50 8.29 -1.78
N PRO A 34 -14.42 8.87 -2.56
CA PRO A 34 -15.66 8.20 -2.96
C PRO A 34 -15.47 6.77 -3.49
N ASN A 35 -14.45 6.56 -4.33
CA ASN A 35 -14.19 5.27 -4.98
C ASN A 35 -12.99 4.51 -4.40
N LEU A 36 -12.37 4.98 -3.31
CA LEU A 36 -11.22 4.31 -2.71
C LEU A 36 -11.39 4.10 -1.21
N TRP A 37 -11.26 2.84 -0.80
CA TRP A 37 -11.14 2.43 0.59
C TRP A 37 -9.75 1.87 0.85
N ARG A 38 -9.27 2.02 2.08
CA ARG A 38 -8.02 1.43 2.57
C ARG A 38 -8.29 0.44 3.69
N SER A 39 -7.44 -0.59 3.85
CA SER A 39 -7.49 -1.49 5.01
C SER A 39 -6.13 -2.17 5.27
N ASN A 40 -6.07 -2.95 6.36
CA ASN A 40 -5.07 -4.02 6.46
C ASN A 40 -5.50 -5.21 5.55
N HIS A 41 -4.67 -6.26 5.47
CA HIS A 41 -5.00 -7.47 4.71
C HIS A 41 -6.37 -8.02 5.13
N PRO A 42 -7.37 -8.05 4.22
CA PRO A 42 -8.74 -8.33 4.59
C PRO A 42 -8.98 -9.83 4.80
N THR A 43 -9.83 -10.17 5.75
CA THR A 43 -10.40 -11.52 5.89
C THR A 43 -11.52 -11.73 4.86
N PHE A 44 -11.91 -12.99 4.59
CA PHE A 44 -13.06 -13.31 3.74
C PHE A 44 -14.34 -12.57 4.17
N ALA A 45 -14.63 -12.58 5.48
CA ALA A 45 -15.79 -11.89 6.03
C ALA A 45 -15.75 -10.37 5.78
N ARG A 46 -14.54 -9.77 5.81
CA ARG A 46 -14.36 -8.34 5.49
C ARG A 46 -14.53 -8.10 4.00
N LEU A 47 -13.95 -8.90 3.12
CA LEU A 47 -14.16 -8.81 1.67
C LEU A 47 -15.64 -8.89 1.33
N LYS A 48 -16.37 -9.85 1.92
CA LYS A 48 -17.82 -9.99 1.74
C LYS A 48 -18.58 -8.72 2.15
N ARG A 49 -18.25 -8.15 3.32
CA ARG A 49 -18.87 -6.87 3.79
C ARG A 49 -18.51 -5.70 2.87
N MET A 50 -17.28 -5.63 2.38
CA MET A 50 -16.84 -4.56 1.48
C MET A 50 -17.54 -4.68 0.12
N LYS A 51 -17.71 -5.89 -0.41
CA LYS A 51 -18.55 -6.14 -1.60
C LYS A 51 -19.98 -5.63 -1.41
N GLN A 52 -20.61 -5.87 -0.26
CA GLN A 52 -21.95 -5.35 0.06
C GLN A 52 -21.99 -3.81 0.11
N LYS A 53 -20.86 -3.14 0.34
CA LYS A 53 -20.69 -1.68 0.26
C LYS A 53 -20.35 -1.17 -1.14
N GLY A 54 -20.41 -2.05 -2.15
CA GLY A 54 -20.18 -1.70 -3.55
C GLY A 54 -18.73 -1.84 -4.02
N ILE A 55 -17.80 -2.37 -3.19
CA ILE A 55 -16.45 -2.67 -3.67
C ILE A 55 -16.52 -3.81 -4.69
N THR A 56 -15.90 -3.58 -5.83
CA THR A 56 -15.82 -4.54 -6.94
C THR A 56 -14.38 -4.99 -7.24
N HIS A 57 -13.40 -4.26 -6.74
CA HIS A 57 -11.99 -4.51 -7.03
C HIS A 57 -11.15 -4.46 -5.75
N VAL A 58 -10.20 -5.36 -5.60
CA VAL A 58 -9.22 -5.39 -4.53
C VAL A 58 -7.83 -5.14 -5.12
N LEU A 59 -7.13 -4.14 -4.61
CA LEU A 59 -5.73 -3.84 -4.93
C LEU A 59 -4.85 -4.21 -3.73
N THR A 60 -4.00 -5.23 -3.88
CA THR A 60 -2.98 -5.52 -2.87
C THR A 60 -1.65 -4.87 -3.21
N LEU A 61 -1.09 -4.16 -2.24
CA LEU A 61 0.25 -3.55 -2.31
C LEU A 61 1.33 -4.47 -1.70
N ARG A 62 0.98 -5.72 -1.41
CA ARG A 62 1.95 -6.74 -0.98
C ARG A 62 2.67 -7.26 -2.22
N GLY A 63 4.00 -7.18 -2.21
CA GLY A 63 4.81 -7.87 -3.21
C GLY A 63 4.80 -9.39 -2.94
N GLY A 64 5.09 -10.16 -3.97
CA GLY A 64 5.00 -11.61 -3.98
C GLY A 64 3.66 -12.10 -4.53
N THR A 65 3.74 -12.88 -5.59
CA THR A 65 2.60 -13.54 -6.25
C THR A 65 2.57 -15.02 -5.91
N ASP A 66 3.34 -15.42 -4.90
CA ASP A 66 3.49 -16.76 -4.38
C ASP A 66 3.27 -16.79 -2.85
N GLY A 67 2.88 -17.96 -2.38
CA GLY A 67 2.69 -18.24 -0.97
C GLY A 67 1.27 -18.06 -0.46
N VAL A 68 1.05 -18.72 0.68
CA VAL A 68 -0.26 -18.93 1.30
C VAL A 68 -1.14 -17.67 1.42
N PRO A 69 -0.64 -16.50 1.86
CA PRO A 69 -1.50 -15.33 1.99
C PRO A 69 -2.02 -14.81 0.65
N PHE A 70 -1.23 -14.91 -0.43
CA PHE A 70 -1.62 -14.49 -1.77
C PHE A 70 -2.69 -15.43 -2.35
N GLU A 71 -2.44 -16.74 -2.29
CA GLU A 71 -3.35 -17.77 -2.82
C GLU A 71 -4.72 -17.70 -2.15
N PHE A 72 -4.76 -17.57 -0.82
CA PHE A 72 -6.02 -17.40 -0.08
C PHE A 72 -6.76 -16.12 -0.45
N GLU A 73 -6.06 -15.03 -0.68
CA GLU A 73 -6.70 -13.77 -1.04
C GLU A 73 -7.27 -13.83 -2.46
N GLN A 74 -6.49 -14.37 -3.40
CA GLN A 74 -6.92 -14.58 -4.78
C GLN A 74 -8.17 -15.49 -4.84
N ASP A 75 -8.17 -16.64 -4.16
CA ASP A 75 -9.33 -17.54 -4.07
C ASP A 75 -10.54 -16.82 -3.46
N ASN A 76 -10.36 -16.09 -2.38
CA ASN A 76 -11.43 -15.33 -1.74
C ASN A 76 -12.03 -14.27 -2.66
N CYS A 77 -11.20 -13.54 -3.42
CA CYS A 77 -11.67 -12.57 -4.39
C CYS A 77 -12.43 -13.25 -5.52
N GLN A 78 -11.92 -14.37 -6.06
CA GLN A 78 -12.58 -15.14 -7.09
C GLN A 78 -13.94 -15.66 -6.63
N ARG A 79 -14.03 -16.26 -5.44
CA ARG A 79 -15.29 -16.75 -4.85
C ARG A 79 -16.33 -15.66 -4.64
N LEU A 80 -15.87 -14.44 -4.40
CA LEU A 80 -16.74 -13.27 -4.23
C LEU A 80 -16.99 -12.53 -5.55
N GLY A 81 -16.41 -12.94 -6.67
CA GLY A 81 -16.52 -12.22 -7.96
C GLY A 81 -15.95 -10.81 -7.89
N LEU A 82 -14.85 -10.62 -7.12
CA LEU A 82 -14.11 -9.36 -7.05
C LEU A 82 -12.92 -9.41 -8.02
N LYS A 83 -12.68 -8.34 -8.76
CA LYS A 83 -11.41 -8.15 -9.49
C LYS A 83 -10.26 -8.12 -8.48
N PHE A 84 -9.09 -8.65 -8.84
CA PHE A 84 -7.92 -8.68 -7.97
C PHE A 84 -6.68 -8.25 -8.72
N THR A 85 -5.99 -7.23 -8.21
CA THR A 85 -4.75 -6.70 -8.80
C THR A 85 -3.64 -6.65 -7.75
N VAL A 86 -2.42 -6.92 -8.18
CA VAL A 86 -1.21 -6.91 -7.35
C VAL A 86 -0.24 -5.85 -7.85
N ILE A 87 0.09 -4.87 -7.01
CA ILE A 87 1.15 -3.89 -7.26
C ILE A 87 2.05 -3.86 -6.03
N GLY A 88 3.16 -4.60 -6.08
CA GLY A 88 4.04 -4.76 -4.92
C GLY A 88 4.87 -3.50 -4.67
N LEU A 89 4.66 -2.84 -3.54
CA LEU A 89 5.50 -1.75 -3.04
C LEU A 89 6.39 -2.23 -1.88
N GLY A 90 7.56 -1.59 -1.70
CA GLY A 90 8.39 -1.76 -0.52
C GLY A 90 7.77 -1.07 0.70
N SER A 91 7.84 -1.69 1.88
CA SER A 91 7.41 -1.03 3.13
C SER A 91 8.57 -0.41 3.92
N ARG A 92 9.78 -0.85 3.63
CA ARG A 92 11.03 -0.39 4.27
C ARG A 92 12.15 -0.30 3.24
N ASP A 93 11.78 0.00 2.00
CA ASP A 93 12.68 0.13 0.86
C ASP A 93 12.04 1.05 -0.19
N ALA A 94 12.87 1.66 -1.02
CA ALA A 94 12.43 2.41 -2.19
C ALA A 94 11.94 1.44 -3.26
N ALA A 95 10.67 1.53 -3.62
CA ALA A 95 10.14 0.70 -4.70
C ALA A 95 10.74 1.13 -6.05
N PRO A 96 10.99 0.20 -6.98
CA PRO A 96 11.40 0.55 -8.34
C PRO A 96 10.34 1.47 -9.01
N LYS A 97 10.79 2.41 -9.84
CA LYS A 97 9.91 3.43 -10.44
C LYS A 97 8.71 2.86 -11.19
N HIS A 98 8.88 1.74 -11.90
CA HIS A 98 7.78 1.11 -12.64
C HIS A 98 6.60 0.73 -11.72
N ARG A 99 6.83 0.40 -10.44
CA ARG A 99 5.76 0.10 -9.48
C ARG A 99 4.89 1.30 -9.15
N TYR A 100 5.49 2.49 -9.13
CA TYR A 100 4.71 3.72 -8.96
C TYR A 100 3.94 4.08 -10.24
N ILE A 101 4.55 3.85 -11.41
CA ILE A 101 3.87 4.03 -12.69
C ILE A 101 2.69 3.06 -12.81
N ASP A 102 2.89 1.75 -12.53
CA ASP A 102 1.82 0.75 -12.47
C ASP A 102 0.67 1.19 -11.54
N LEU A 103 1.01 1.82 -10.40
CA LEU A 103 0.02 2.32 -9.44
C LEU A 103 -0.77 3.50 -10.00
N LEU A 104 -0.13 4.43 -10.69
CA LEU A 104 -0.81 5.57 -11.32
C LEU A 104 -1.67 5.10 -12.49
N ASP A 105 -1.20 4.16 -13.30
CA ASP A 105 -1.98 3.53 -14.38
C ASP A 105 -3.22 2.81 -13.84
N PHE A 106 -3.05 2.10 -12.71
CA PHE A 106 -4.19 1.50 -12.02
C PHE A 106 -5.20 2.56 -11.56
N PHE A 107 -4.73 3.69 -11.02
CA PHE A 107 -5.61 4.78 -10.60
C PHE A 107 -6.34 5.44 -11.78
N ASP A 108 -5.71 5.53 -12.93
CA ASP A 108 -6.34 6.05 -14.15
C ASP A 108 -7.40 5.11 -14.72
N ALA A 109 -7.15 3.80 -14.65
CA ALA A 109 -8.07 2.77 -15.10
C ALA A 109 -9.22 2.46 -14.11
N MET A 110 -9.26 3.14 -12.95
CA MET A 110 -10.32 2.90 -11.96
C MET A 110 -11.69 3.37 -12.47
N ASP A 111 -12.55 2.42 -12.77
CA ASP A 111 -13.95 2.60 -13.19
C ASP A 111 -14.97 2.32 -12.07
N SER A 112 -14.54 1.79 -10.94
CA SER A 112 -15.40 1.26 -9.89
C SER A 112 -14.71 1.33 -8.52
N PRO A 113 -15.48 1.19 -7.41
CA PRO A 113 -14.92 1.29 -6.06
C PRO A 113 -13.91 0.19 -5.73
N VAL A 114 -12.76 0.59 -5.18
CA VAL A 114 -11.59 -0.25 -4.87
C VAL A 114 -11.36 -0.34 -3.37
N LEU A 115 -11.02 -1.53 -2.88
CA LEU A 115 -10.38 -1.74 -1.58
C LEU A 115 -8.87 -1.94 -1.78
N MET A 116 -8.09 -0.95 -1.38
CA MET A 116 -6.63 -1.00 -1.42
C MET A 116 -6.05 -1.38 -0.07
N HIS A 117 -5.09 -2.30 -0.03
CA HIS A 117 -4.48 -2.73 1.23
C HIS A 117 -3.03 -3.20 1.09
N CYS A 118 -2.36 -3.34 2.25
CA CYS A 118 -1.10 -4.07 2.37
C CYS A 118 -1.20 -5.07 3.54
N LYS A 119 -0.12 -5.40 4.24
CA LYS A 119 -0.17 -6.32 5.39
C LYS A 119 -0.94 -5.69 6.58
N SER A 120 -0.48 -4.55 7.07
CA SER A 120 -1.04 -3.83 8.23
C SER A 120 -1.98 -2.68 7.86
N GLY A 121 -2.00 -2.26 6.58
CA GLY A 121 -2.67 -1.04 6.16
C GLY A 121 -1.97 0.25 6.61
N ALA A 122 -0.78 0.13 7.19
CA ALA A 122 -0.05 1.25 7.80
C ALA A 122 0.83 2.02 6.78
N ASP A 123 1.84 1.35 6.21
CA ASP A 123 2.91 2.03 5.49
C ASP A 123 2.58 2.21 4.00
N ARG A 124 2.67 1.11 3.20
CA ARG A 124 2.43 1.13 1.74
C ARG A 124 1.07 1.69 1.36
N THR A 125 0.05 1.28 2.11
CA THR A 125 -1.33 1.76 1.92
C THR A 125 -1.45 3.24 2.20
N SER A 126 -0.70 3.77 3.16
CA SER A 126 -0.67 5.20 3.48
C SER A 126 -0.05 6.02 2.36
N LEU A 127 1.12 5.59 1.84
CA LEU A 127 1.76 6.29 0.73
C LEU A 127 0.88 6.26 -0.54
N ALA A 128 0.36 5.09 -0.90
CA ALA A 128 -0.51 4.95 -2.07
C ALA A 128 -1.81 5.76 -1.93
N ALA A 129 -2.38 5.85 -0.72
CA ALA A 129 -3.54 6.70 -0.46
C ALA A 129 -3.21 8.20 -0.59
N ALA A 130 -2.02 8.63 -0.12
CA ALA A 130 -1.56 10.00 -0.32
C ALA A 130 -1.38 10.32 -1.81
N PHE A 131 -0.73 9.43 -2.56
CA PHE A 131 -0.56 9.60 -4.01
C PHE A 131 -1.89 9.62 -4.76
N TYR A 132 -2.85 8.77 -4.39
CA TYR A 132 -4.19 8.82 -4.97
C TYR A 132 -4.86 10.18 -4.77
N LEU A 133 -4.82 10.72 -3.55
CA LEU A 133 -5.40 12.03 -3.24
C LEU A 133 -4.73 13.16 -4.02
N ILE A 134 -3.41 13.14 -4.13
CA ILE A 134 -2.66 14.12 -4.91
C ILE A 134 -3.00 14.00 -6.40
N TYR A 135 -2.87 12.81 -6.94
CA TYR A 135 -2.93 12.55 -8.37
C TYR A 135 -4.35 12.67 -8.96
N LYS A 136 -5.35 12.07 -8.27
CA LYS A 136 -6.73 12.02 -8.79
C LYS A 136 -7.62 13.15 -8.28
N HIS A 137 -7.26 13.78 -7.17
CA HIS A 137 -8.09 14.81 -6.53
C HIS A 137 -7.41 16.18 -6.42
N GLY A 138 -6.16 16.32 -6.85
CA GLY A 138 -5.41 17.56 -6.69
C GLY A 138 -5.26 18.01 -5.24
N THR A 139 -5.37 17.07 -4.29
CA THR A 139 -5.27 17.37 -2.86
C THR A 139 -3.89 17.92 -2.54
N PRO A 140 -3.77 19.06 -1.83
CA PRO A 140 -2.48 19.59 -1.44
C PRO A 140 -1.64 18.54 -0.70
N ILE A 141 -0.34 18.48 -0.98
CA ILE A 141 0.57 17.46 -0.43
C ILE A 141 0.50 17.44 1.10
N ARG A 142 0.46 18.60 1.74
CA ARG A 142 0.32 18.72 3.19
C ARG A 142 -0.91 17.97 3.74
N GLU A 143 -2.05 18.03 3.05
CA GLU A 143 -3.28 17.34 3.45
C GLU A 143 -3.19 15.83 3.15
N ALA A 144 -2.72 15.46 1.97
CA ALA A 144 -2.52 14.08 1.57
C ALA A 144 -1.53 13.35 2.50
N ARG A 145 -0.50 14.03 2.99
CA ARG A 145 0.49 13.53 3.96
C ARG A 145 -0.15 13.03 5.26
N LYS A 146 -1.35 13.48 5.63
CA LYS A 146 -2.08 12.98 6.81
C LYS A 146 -2.41 11.49 6.71
N GLN A 147 -2.33 10.91 5.51
CA GLN A 147 -2.43 9.45 5.33
C GLN A 147 -1.22 8.70 5.92
N LEU A 148 -0.02 9.30 5.95
CA LEU A 148 1.18 8.77 6.59
C LEU A 148 1.24 9.27 8.05
N SER A 149 0.43 8.68 8.93
CA SER A 149 0.32 9.17 10.31
C SER A 149 0.11 8.03 11.31
N PRO A 150 0.37 8.27 12.60
CA PRO A 150 0.10 7.32 13.68
C PRO A 150 -1.36 6.86 13.75
N ARG A 151 -2.31 7.68 13.26
CA ARG A 151 -3.72 7.28 13.13
C ARG A 151 -3.89 5.95 12.37
N TYR A 152 -3.02 5.69 11.41
CA TYR A 152 -3.01 4.48 10.60
C TYR A 152 -1.89 3.52 10.99
N LEU A 153 -1.23 3.73 12.14
CA LEU A 153 -0.07 2.97 12.63
C LEU A 153 1.18 3.13 11.75
N HIS A 154 1.29 4.26 11.03
CA HIS A 154 2.50 4.61 10.31
C HIS A 154 3.39 5.50 11.18
N PHE A 155 4.68 5.15 11.28
CA PHE A 155 5.64 5.84 12.15
C PHE A 155 6.92 6.19 11.37
N LYS A 156 7.04 7.45 10.98
CA LYS A 156 8.13 7.95 10.12
C LYS A 156 9.54 7.80 10.70
N TRP A 157 9.69 7.68 12.02
CA TRP A 157 10.99 7.48 12.67
C TRP A 157 11.55 6.05 12.54
N THR A 158 10.75 5.12 12.03
CA THR A 158 11.14 3.74 11.74
C THR A 158 11.80 3.62 10.36
N LYS A 159 12.16 2.40 9.94
CA LYS A 159 12.63 2.15 8.57
C LYS A 159 11.57 2.47 7.51
N SER A 160 10.28 2.43 7.85
CA SER A 160 9.19 2.81 6.95
C SER A 160 9.13 4.30 6.65
N GLY A 161 9.89 5.14 7.36
CA GLY A 161 10.04 6.58 7.05
C GLY A 161 10.63 6.87 5.67
N ILE A 162 11.16 5.86 4.95
CA ILE A 162 11.52 6.02 3.55
C ILE A 162 10.31 6.38 2.68
N LEU A 163 9.11 5.99 3.09
CA LEU A 163 7.87 6.34 2.39
C LEU A 163 7.50 7.81 2.57
N ASP A 164 7.72 8.36 3.78
CA ASP A 164 7.63 9.81 4.00
C ASP A 164 8.68 10.54 3.17
N PHE A 165 9.90 10.02 3.14
CA PHE A 165 10.99 10.61 2.38
C PHE A 165 10.72 10.59 0.87
N THR A 166 10.06 9.56 0.34
CA THR A 166 9.58 9.53 -1.05
C THR A 166 8.62 10.68 -1.33
N LEU A 167 7.70 10.96 -0.41
CA LEU A 167 6.77 12.08 -0.53
C LEU A 167 7.47 13.44 -0.34
N ASP A 168 8.48 13.51 0.54
CA ASP A 168 9.28 14.74 0.75
C ASP A 168 10.08 15.10 -0.51
N GLU A 169 10.66 14.12 -1.21
CA GLU A 169 11.38 14.33 -2.47
C GLU A 169 10.44 14.80 -3.58
N TYR A 170 9.25 14.19 -3.70
CA TYR A 170 8.24 14.68 -4.62
C TYR A 170 7.82 16.13 -4.30
N GLU A 171 7.57 16.46 -3.03
CA GLU A 171 7.18 17.82 -2.61
C GLU A 171 8.28 18.85 -2.96
N ARG A 172 9.55 18.49 -2.75
CA ARG A 172 10.70 19.32 -3.13
C ARG A 172 10.74 19.55 -4.65
N PHE A 173 10.56 18.47 -5.42
CA PHE A 173 10.56 18.55 -6.88
C PHE A 173 9.44 19.44 -7.41
N VAL A 174 8.19 19.22 -7.01
CA VAL A 174 7.06 19.98 -7.55
C VAL A 174 7.04 21.42 -7.08
N THR A 175 7.62 21.73 -5.92
CA THR A 175 7.79 23.12 -5.47
C THR A 175 8.74 23.90 -6.38
N ALA A 176 9.78 23.24 -6.90
CA ALA A 176 10.72 23.83 -7.84
C ALA A 176 10.21 23.76 -9.31
N ASN A 177 9.23 22.92 -9.60
CA ASN A 177 8.69 22.66 -10.94
C ASN A 177 7.15 22.57 -10.90
N PRO A 178 6.44 23.71 -10.68
CA PRO A 178 5.01 23.70 -10.41
C PRO A 178 4.14 23.29 -11.62
N ASP A 179 4.71 23.23 -12.81
CA ASP A 179 4.09 22.76 -14.05
C ASP A 179 4.17 21.24 -14.24
N LYS A 180 4.87 20.53 -13.35
CA LYS A 180 5.06 19.07 -13.40
C LYS A 180 4.23 18.38 -12.31
N ASP A 181 3.71 17.22 -12.68
CA ASP A 181 2.86 16.41 -11.80
C ASP A 181 3.59 15.18 -11.21
N LEU A 182 2.83 14.37 -10.47
CA LEU A 182 3.33 13.15 -9.83
C LEU A 182 3.75 12.09 -10.86
N ARG A 183 3.07 12.00 -12.01
CA ARG A 183 3.41 11.08 -13.10
C ARG A 183 4.76 11.46 -13.71
N TYR A 184 4.93 12.73 -14.06
CA TYR A 184 6.20 13.23 -14.59
C TYR A 184 7.36 12.93 -13.64
N TYR A 185 7.16 13.15 -12.33
CA TYR A 185 8.18 12.85 -11.33
C TYR A 185 8.63 11.39 -11.36
N PHE A 186 7.70 10.43 -11.35
CA PHE A 186 8.06 9.02 -11.37
C PHE A 186 8.64 8.55 -12.72
N GLU A 187 8.20 9.11 -13.83
CA GLU A 187 8.70 8.72 -15.15
C GLU A 187 10.11 9.25 -15.44
N HIS A 188 10.43 10.48 -14.98
CA HIS A 188 11.61 11.20 -15.43
C HIS A 188 12.64 11.55 -14.35
N VAL A 189 12.24 11.60 -13.09
CA VAL A 189 13.09 12.14 -12.01
C VAL A 189 13.42 11.11 -10.95
N TYR A 190 12.44 10.32 -10.53
CA TYR A 190 12.58 9.39 -9.43
C TYR A 190 13.64 8.30 -9.71
N ASP A 191 14.59 8.18 -8.81
CA ASP A 191 15.58 7.08 -8.76
C ASP A 191 15.53 6.39 -7.40
N ALA A 192 15.20 5.09 -7.39
CA ALA A 192 15.06 4.31 -6.17
C ALA A 192 16.40 4.12 -5.42
N GLY A 193 17.50 3.97 -6.17
CA GLY A 193 18.84 3.79 -5.62
C GLY A 193 19.32 5.05 -4.93
N GLN A 194 19.18 6.21 -5.59
CA GLN A 194 19.54 7.50 -5.05
C GLN A 194 18.69 7.82 -3.82
N LEU A 195 17.36 7.68 -3.90
CA LEU A 195 16.45 7.90 -2.77
C LEU A 195 16.84 7.07 -1.54
N LYS A 196 17.16 5.79 -1.74
CA LYS A 196 17.60 4.89 -0.67
C LYS A 196 18.95 5.31 -0.08
N SER A 197 19.89 5.71 -0.92
CA SER A 197 21.21 6.20 -0.50
C SER A 197 21.06 7.43 0.40
N ASP A 198 20.27 8.42 -0.03
CA ASP A 198 20.06 9.68 0.69
C ASP A 198 19.32 9.47 2.01
N PHE A 199 18.27 8.63 2.01
CA PHE A 199 17.58 8.24 3.23
C PHE A 199 18.51 7.54 4.22
N ASN A 200 19.38 6.65 3.74
CA ASN A 200 20.38 5.97 4.57
C ASN A 200 21.44 6.94 5.12
N ALA A 201 21.84 7.97 4.37
CA ALA A 201 22.74 9.02 4.85
C ALA A 201 22.11 9.80 6.02
N ILE A 202 20.83 10.19 5.87
CA ILE A 202 20.08 10.87 6.95
C ILE A 202 19.98 9.97 8.19
N ARG A 203 19.68 8.68 8.01
CA ARG A 203 19.58 7.74 9.14
C ARG A 203 20.91 7.57 9.87
N ARG A 204 22.04 7.46 9.14
CA ARG A 204 23.39 7.40 9.72
C ARG A 204 23.71 8.66 10.55
N ALA A 205 23.42 9.84 10.01
CA ALA A 205 23.61 11.11 10.71
C ALA A 205 22.80 11.20 12.02
N GLN A 206 21.67 10.48 12.10
CA GLN A 206 20.82 10.36 13.29
C GLN A 206 21.19 9.19 14.22
N GLY A 207 22.29 8.46 13.96
CA GLY A 207 22.68 7.28 14.72
C GLY A 207 21.72 6.07 14.57
N LYS A 208 20.92 6.04 13.51
CA LYS A 208 19.92 4.99 13.27
C LYS A 208 20.42 3.94 12.27
N SER A 209 19.95 2.69 12.43
CA SER A 209 20.25 1.62 11.47
C SER A 209 19.71 1.93 10.08
N THR A 210 20.50 1.65 9.04
CA THR A 210 20.13 1.81 7.64
C THR A 210 19.11 0.73 7.18
N ILE A 211 18.48 0.98 6.03
CA ILE A 211 17.73 -0.05 5.29
C ILE A 211 18.69 -0.80 4.35
N LYS A 212 18.40 -2.06 4.10
CA LYS A 212 19.23 -2.93 3.25
C LYS A 212 18.86 -2.74 1.78
#